data_819ba28ebb8eca64610efdf671c9fa87
#
_entry.id   819ba28ebb8eca64610efdf671c9fa87
#
_cell.length_a   1.000
_cell.length_b   1.000
_cell.length_c   1.000
_cell.angle_alpha   90.00
_cell.angle_beta   90.00
_cell.angle_gamma   90.00
#
_symmetry.space_group_name_H-M   'P 1'
#
loop_
_entity.id
_entity.type
_entity.pdbx_description
1 polymer ?
#
loop_
_entity_poly.entity_id
_entity_poly.type
_entity_poly.pdbx_seq_one_letter_code
_entity_poly.pdbx_strand_id
1 'polypeptide(L)'
;MGKLIAVWGSPDSGKTTFSVKLAEALYNRSRGKSAVIVVFTDIVTPTIPVIFPNFRSEDVFSVGTILTKPDFFADDVVSNMVMTKDRMNLGYLGYKDSENKHSFPDYTEEKAKYLYDVLVGIADYVIVDCMSLPDSNFLTSVALEKAEQVIR
;
A
#
# COMPACT_ATOMS: atom_id res chain seq x y z
N MET A 1 -4.72 1.45 17.75
CA MET A 1 -3.81 0.93 16.72
C MET A 1 -4.59 0.18 15.64
N GLY A 2 -4.23 0.40 14.40
CA GLY A 2 -4.93 -0.18 13.26
C GLY A 2 -4.63 -1.66 13.05
N LYS A 3 -5.47 -2.28 12.23
CA LYS A 3 -5.36 -3.70 11.90
C LYS A 3 -4.66 -3.86 10.54
N LEU A 4 -3.62 -4.69 10.49
CA LEU A 4 -2.90 -5.02 9.26
C LEU A 4 -3.47 -6.31 8.66
N ILE A 5 -3.93 -6.22 7.42
CA ILE A 5 -4.53 -7.34 6.68
C ILE A 5 -3.71 -7.57 5.42
N ALA A 6 -3.16 -8.75 5.25
CA ALA A 6 -2.46 -9.12 4.03
C ALA A 6 -3.38 -9.91 3.11
N VAL A 7 -3.45 -9.51 1.85
CA VAL A 7 -4.17 -10.24 0.80
C VAL A 7 -3.14 -10.91 -0.09
N TRP A 8 -3.16 -12.23 -0.14
CA TRP A 8 -2.15 -13.03 -0.83
C TRP A 8 -2.80 -14.13 -1.64
N GLY A 9 -2.18 -14.52 -2.73
CA GLY A 9 -2.71 -15.59 -3.58
C GLY A 9 -1.89 -15.75 -4.84
N SER A 10 -2.35 -16.67 -5.69
CA SER A 10 -1.70 -16.96 -6.97
C SER A 10 -1.80 -15.76 -7.92
N PRO A 11 -0.90 -15.65 -8.91
CA PRO A 11 -1.05 -14.66 -9.97
C PRO A 11 -2.43 -14.78 -10.62
N ASP A 12 -3.00 -13.62 -10.99
CA ASP A 12 -4.31 -13.54 -11.66
C ASP A 12 -5.48 -14.13 -10.85
N SER A 13 -5.34 -14.19 -9.52
CA SER A 13 -6.41 -14.70 -8.63
C SER A 13 -7.44 -13.63 -8.24
N GLY A 14 -7.31 -12.41 -8.76
CA GLY A 14 -8.19 -11.31 -8.41
C GLY A 14 -7.89 -10.64 -7.09
N LYS A 15 -6.70 -10.87 -6.51
CA LYS A 15 -6.36 -10.32 -5.19
C LYS A 15 -6.30 -8.79 -5.16
N THR A 16 -5.86 -8.14 -6.25
CA THR A 16 -5.85 -6.67 -6.33
C THR A 16 -7.27 -6.11 -6.33
N THR A 17 -8.15 -6.67 -7.15
CA THR A 17 -9.56 -6.29 -7.17
C THR A 17 -10.20 -6.51 -5.80
N PHE A 18 -9.91 -7.64 -5.17
CA PHE A 18 -10.41 -7.95 -3.84
C PHE A 18 -9.91 -6.95 -2.80
N SER A 19 -8.62 -6.60 -2.84
CA SER A 19 -8.04 -5.63 -1.90
C SER A 19 -8.72 -4.27 -1.99
N VAL A 20 -8.94 -3.77 -3.21
CA VAL A 20 -9.61 -2.49 -3.44
C VAL A 20 -11.06 -2.55 -2.95
N LYS A 21 -11.78 -3.61 -3.27
CA LYS A 21 -13.19 -3.77 -2.85
C LYS A 21 -13.32 -3.92 -1.33
N LEU A 22 -12.39 -4.63 -0.70
CA LEU A 22 -12.36 -4.75 0.75
C LEU A 22 -12.16 -3.39 1.41
N ALA A 23 -11.24 -2.60 0.90
CA ALA A 23 -10.98 -1.26 1.40
C ALA A 23 -12.22 -0.36 1.28
N GLU A 24 -12.86 -0.38 0.12
CA GLU A 24 -14.08 0.39 -0.11
C GLU A 24 -15.21 -0.06 0.83
N ALA A 25 -15.36 -1.38 1.03
CA ALA A 25 -16.38 -1.93 1.93
C ALA A 25 -16.15 -1.48 3.38
N LEU A 26 -14.92 -1.54 3.86
CA LEU A 26 -14.59 -1.08 5.21
C LEU A 26 -14.82 0.42 5.38
N TYR A 27 -14.44 1.21 4.38
CA TYR A 27 -14.67 2.64 4.36
C TYR A 27 -16.17 2.96 4.39
N ASN A 28 -16.94 2.33 3.52
CA ASN A 28 -18.38 2.57 3.41
C ASN A 28 -19.13 2.09 4.65
N ARG A 29 -18.73 0.96 5.23
CA ARG A 29 -19.33 0.41 6.45
C ARG A 29 -19.24 1.38 7.61
N SER A 30 -18.13 2.10 7.70
CA SER A 30 -17.93 3.12 8.74
C SER A 30 -18.51 4.49 8.37
N ARG A 31 -19.14 4.61 7.21
CA ARG A 31 -19.62 5.89 6.64
C ARG A 31 -18.48 6.91 6.47
N GLY A 32 -17.31 6.43 6.06
CA GLY A 32 -16.13 7.26 5.82
C GLY A 32 -15.41 7.71 7.07
N LYS A 33 -15.78 7.20 8.25
CA LYS A 33 -15.14 7.58 9.52
C LYS A 33 -13.85 6.84 9.78
N SER A 34 -13.74 5.58 9.34
CA SER A 34 -12.51 4.80 9.47
C SER A 34 -11.49 5.22 8.43
N ALA A 35 -10.25 5.37 8.86
CA ALA A 35 -9.13 5.58 7.95
C ALA A 35 -8.68 4.22 7.43
N VAL A 36 -8.66 4.07 6.12
CA VAL A 36 -8.28 2.82 5.43
C VAL A 36 -7.17 3.13 4.45
N ILE A 37 -6.11 2.35 4.48
CA ILE A 37 -4.98 2.50 3.57
C ILE A 37 -4.77 1.17 2.84
N VAL A 38 -4.60 1.23 1.52
CA VAL A 38 -4.23 0.08 0.69
C VAL A 38 -2.79 0.27 0.23
N VAL A 39 -1.97 -0.75 0.44
CA VAL A 39 -0.57 -0.77 -0.01
C VAL A 39 -0.45 -1.78 -1.14
N PHE A 40 0.00 -1.31 -2.30
CA PHE A 40 0.30 -2.16 -3.45
C PHE A 40 1.79 -2.41 -3.50
N THR A 41 2.19 -3.66 -3.36
CA THR A 41 3.61 -4.04 -3.24
C THR A 41 4.30 -4.32 -4.57
N ASP A 42 3.55 -4.42 -5.66
CA ASP A 42 4.08 -4.79 -6.98
C ASP A 42 4.79 -3.61 -7.64
N ILE A 43 6.10 -3.73 -7.80
CA ILE A 43 6.92 -2.75 -8.52
C ILE A 43 7.12 -3.15 -10.00
N VAL A 44 6.88 -4.39 -10.35
CA VAL A 44 7.05 -4.88 -11.73
C VAL A 44 5.92 -4.35 -12.60
N THR A 45 4.69 -4.42 -12.08
CA THR A 45 3.50 -3.87 -12.75
C THR A 45 2.78 -2.96 -11.75
N PRO A 46 3.17 -1.67 -11.66
CA PRO A 46 2.57 -0.76 -10.69
C PRO A 46 1.05 -0.69 -10.84
N THR A 47 0.36 -0.79 -9.73
CA THR A 47 -1.11 -0.88 -9.68
C THR A 47 -1.79 0.50 -9.71
N ILE A 48 -1.17 1.50 -9.10
CA ILE A 48 -1.76 2.86 -9.01
C ILE A 48 -2.17 3.40 -10.38
N PRO A 49 -1.32 3.34 -11.43
CA PRO A 49 -1.71 3.85 -12.74
C PRO A 49 -2.90 3.13 -13.36
N VAL A 50 -3.12 1.87 -12.99
CA VAL A 50 -4.26 1.08 -13.50
C VAL A 50 -5.55 1.53 -12.82
N ILE A 51 -5.52 1.77 -11.52
CA ILE A 51 -6.69 2.17 -10.74
C ILE A 51 -7.02 3.65 -10.93
N PHE A 52 -5.99 4.48 -11.07
CA PHE A 52 -6.13 5.93 -11.22
C PHE A 52 -5.48 6.40 -12.52
N PRO A 53 -6.05 6.04 -13.69
CA PRO A 53 -5.42 6.34 -14.99
C PRO A 53 -5.39 7.84 -15.32
N ASN A 54 -6.19 8.64 -14.63
CA ASN A 54 -6.25 10.10 -14.85
C ASN A 54 -5.21 10.87 -14.03
N PHE A 55 -4.51 10.22 -13.11
CA PHE A 55 -3.41 10.85 -12.38
C PHE A 55 -2.20 10.98 -13.30
N ARG A 56 -1.65 12.19 -13.39
CA ARG A 56 -0.41 12.43 -14.12
C ARG A 56 0.78 11.95 -13.30
N SER A 57 1.88 11.60 -13.96
CA SER A 57 3.07 11.11 -13.27
C SER A 57 3.63 12.11 -12.25
N GLU A 58 3.46 13.41 -12.49
CA GLU A 58 3.84 14.47 -11.55
C GLU A 58 2.91 14.59 -10.35
N ASP A 59 1.67 14.09 -10.47
CA ASP A 59 0.67 14.14 -9.40
C ASP A 59 0.63 12.84 -8.58
N VAL A 60 1.28 11.80 -9.06
CA VAL A 60 1.26 10.49 -8.41
C VAL A 60 2.47 10.35 -7.52
N PHE A 61 2.23 9.99 -6.29
CA PHE A 61 3.24 9.78 -5.27
C PHE A 61 3.65 8.32 -5.20
N SER A 62 4.83 8.04 -4.67
CA SER A 62 5.38 6.69 -4.69
C SER A 62 5.80 6.22 -3.31
N VAL A 63 5.48 4.97 -3.00
CA VAL A 63 5.98 4.30 -1.81
C VAL A 63 7.52 4.16 -1.87
N GLY A 64 8.09 4.07 -3.07
CA GLY A 64 9.53 4.04 -3.25
C GLY A 64 10.23 5.30 -2.74
N THR A 65 9.59 6.45 -2.90
CA THR A 65 10.10 7.72 -2.38
C THR A 65 10.22 7.68 -0.85
N ILE A 66 9.23 7.09 -0.19
CA ILE A 66 9.25 6.95 1.28
C ILE A 66 10.38 6.02 1.70
N LEU A 67 10.45 4.83 1.11
CA LEU A 67 11.38 3.78 1.51
C LEU A 67 12.85 4.13 1.28
N THR A 68 13.12 5.07 0.39
CA THR A 68 14.51 5.47 0.07
C THR A 68 14.99 6.67 0.87
N LYS A 69 14.13 7.31 1.65
CA LYS A 69 14.56 8.37 2.57
C LYS A 69 15.38 7.76 3.72
N PRO A 70 16.44 8.44 4.18
CA PRO A 70 17.17 7.97 5.37
C PRO A 70 16.25 7.82 6.58
N ASP A 71 15.40 8.81 6.81
CA ASP A 71 14.36 8.81 7.85
C ASP A 71 13.05 9.29 7.24
N PHE A 72 11.94 8.72 7.67
CA PHE A 72 10.63 9.20 7.28
C PHE A 72 9.66 9.14 8.46
N PHE A 73 8.64 10.00 8.42
CA PHE A 73 7.64 10.15 9.46
C PHE A 73 6.24 10.04 8.84
N ALA A 74 5.22 10.10 9.68
CA ALA A 74 3.82 10.01 9.22
C ALA A 74 3.49 11.02 8.12
N ASP A 75 3.99 12.26 8.22
CA ASP A 75 3.75 13.29 7.21
C ASP A 75 4.31 12.91 5.83
N ASP A 76 5.47 12.27 5.79
CA ASP A 76 6.06 11.78 4.55
C ASP A 76 5.19 10.70 3.92
N VAL A 77 4.65 9.82 4.75
CA VAL A 77 3.78 8.74 4.30
C VAL A 77 2.49 9.31 3.75
N VAL A 78 1.84 10.20 4.48
CA VAL A 78 0.58 10.82 4.04
C VAL A 78 0.77 11.63 2.76
N SER A 79 1.87 12.37 2.62
CA SER A 79 2.12 13.16 1.42
C SER A 79 2.41 12.33 0.18
N ASN A 80 2.69 11.03 0.34
CA ASN A 80 2.91 10.10 -0.78
C ASN A 80 1.72 9.15 -1.02
N MET A 81 0.57 9.42 -0.38
CA MET A 81 -0.66 8.66 -0.63
C MET A 81 -1.48 9.29 -1.73
N VAL A 82 -2.14 8.45 -2.51
CA VAL A 82 -3.16 8.89 -3.46
C VAL A 82 -4.51 8.86 -2.75
N MET A 83 -5.19 9.98 -2.72
CA MET A 83 -6.53 10.11 -2.13
C MET A 83 -7.40 10.92 -3.08
N THR A 84 -8.69 10.59 -3.14
CA THR A 84 -9.66 11.37 -3.89
C THR A 84 -10.37 12.36 -2.97
N LYS A 85 -10.89 13.46 -3.54
CA LYS A 85 -11.52 14.52 -2.76
C LYS A 85 -12.77 14.07 -2.00
N ASP A 86 -13.48 13.09 -2.52
CA ASP A 86 -14.71 12.56 -1.94
C ASP A 86 -14.48 11.44 -0.93
N ARG A 87 -13.24 10.95 -0.79
CA ARG A 87 -12.88 9.85 0.12
C ARG A 87 -11.55 10.14 0.82
N MET A 88 -11.52 11.17 1.64
CA MET A 88 -10.28 11.64 2.27
C MET A 88 -9.69 10.68 3.30
N ASN A 89 -10.49 9.73 3.80
CA ASN A 89 -10.00 8.71 4.75
C ASN A 89 -9.67 7.37 4.07
N LEU A 90 -9.65 7.35 2.74
CA LEU A 90 -9.27 6.17 1.96
C LEU A 90 -8.05 6.52 1.13
N GLY A 91 -6.89 6.00 1.53
CA GLY A 91 -5.61 6.29 0.88
C GLY A 91 -5.01 5.07 0.20
N TYR A 92 -4.22 5.32 -0.83
CA TYR A 92 -3.55 4.28 -1.60
C TYR A 92 -2.06 4.59 -1.68
N LEU A 93 -1.23 3.60 -1.36
CA LEU A 93 0.23 3.67 -1.49
C LEU A 93 0.69 2.65 -2.50
N GLY A 94 1.56 3.04 -3.40
CA GLY A 94 2.10 2.12 -4.39
C GLY A 94 3.17 2.81 -5.22
N TYR A 95 3.60 2.14 -6.27
CA TYR A 95 4.56 2.69 -7.22
C TYR A 95 3.82 3.41 -8.34
N LYS A 96 4.43 4.45 -8.86
CA LYS A 96 3.83 5.22 -9.95
C LYS A 96 4.25 4.66 -11.31
N ASP A 97 3.59 5.16 -12.36
CA ASP A 97 3.90 4.82 -13.74
C ASP A 97 5.38 5.06 -14.05
N SER A 98 5.95 4.21 -14.87
CA SER A 98 7.36 4.22 -15.27
C SER A 98 8.36 3.80 -14.20
N GLU A 99 7.93 3.52 -12.98
CA GLU A 99 8.80 2.97 -11.95
C GLU A 99 8.98 1.47 -12.13
N ASN A 100 10.17 1.00 -11.78
CA ASN A 100 10.51 -0.43 -11.81
C ASN A 100 11.56 -0.71 -10.72
N LYS A 101 12.00 -1.96 -10.63
CA LYS A 101 12.94 -2.38 -9.59
C LYS A 101 14.28 -1.62 -9.60
N HIS A 102 14.61 -0.92 -10.69
CA HIS A 102 15.83 -0.13 -10.80
C HIS A 102 15.62 1.36 -10.52
N SER A 103 14.37 1.79 -10.32
CA SER A 103 14.06 3.20 -10.07
C SER A 103 14.55 3.70 -8.73
N PHE A 104 14.69 2.81 -7.75
CA PHE A 104 15.08 3.16 -6.40
C PHE A 104 16.17 2.22 -5.91
N PRO A 105 17.06 2.71 -4.99
CA PRO A 105 17.97 1.81 -4.27
C PRO A 105 17.18 0.78 -3.46
N ASP A 106 17.82 -0.35 -3.16
CA ASP A 106 17.23 -1.34 -2.29
C ASP A 106 16.98 -0.74 -0.89
N TYR A 107 15.87 -1.13 -0.30
CA TYR A 107 15.53 -0.75 1.07
C TYR A 107 15.67 -1.97 1.99
N THR A 108 15.78 -1.72 3.29
CA THR A 108 15.96 -2.77 4.27
C THR A 108 14.65 -3.34 4.77
N GLU A 109 14.70 -4.54 5.35
CA GLU A 109 13.56 -5.15 6.02
C GLU A 109 13.05 -4.26 7.16
N GLU A 110 13.95 -3.65 7.91
CA GLU A 110 13.62 -2.74 9.01
C GLU A 110 12.82 -1.53 8.53
N LYS A 111 13.14 -1.00 7.36
CA LYS A 111 12.36 0.11 6.78
C LYS A 111 10.95 -0.31 6.43
N ALA A 112 10.78 -1.52 5.87
CA ALA A 112 9.44 -2.05 5.60
C ALA A 112 8.65 -2.23 6.89
N LYS A 113 9.26 -2.77 7.93
CA LYS A 113 8.63 -2.91 9.26
C LYS A 113 8.22 -1.56 9.83
N TYR A 114 9.11 -0.59 9.75
CA TYR A 114 8.81 0.76 10.24
C TYR A 114 7.66 1.41 9.47
N LEU A 115 7.63 1.24 8.15
CA LEU A 115 6.52 1.76 7.34
C LEU A 115 5.18 1.19 7.82
N TYR A 116 5.09 -0.12 8.02
CA TYR A 116 3.85 -0.72 8.50
C TYR A 116 3.49 -0.27 9.93
N ASP A 117 4.48 -0.08 10.79
CA ASP A 117 4.23 0.48 12.13
C ASP A 117 3.65 1.89 12.05
N VAL A 118 4.16 2.73 11.17
CA VAL A 118 3.61 4.07 10.93
C VAL A 118 2.18 3.98 10.40
N LEU A 119 1.95 3.11 9.42
CA LEU A 119 0.63 2.96 8.80
C LEU A 119 -0.44 2.52 9.80
N VAL A 120 -0.15 1.53 10.63
CA VAL A 120 -1.13 1.08 11.64
C VAL A 120 -1.33 2.11 12.75
N GLY A 121 -0.38 3.03 12.90
CA GLY A 121 -0.51 4.16 13.84
C GLY A 121 -1.42 5.27 13.35
N ILE A 122 -1.63 5.39 12.02
CA ILE A 122 -2.41 6.48 11.43
C ILE A 122 -3.72 6.01 10.78
N ALA A 123 -3.93 4.71 10.65
CA ALA A 123 -5.12 4.16 10.01
C ALA A 123 -5.76 3.09 10.87
N ASP A 124 -7.06 2.90 10.70
CA ASP A 124 -7.83 1.83 11.38
C ASP A 124 -7.61 0.48 10.69
N TYR A 125 -7.44 0.50 9.36
CA TYR A 125 -7.18 -0.70 8.56
C TYR A 125 -6.08 -0.42 7.56
N VAL A 126 -5.12 -1.32 7.47
CA VAL A 126 -4.08 -1.31 6.44
C VAL A 126 -4.19 -2.63 5.68
N ILE A 127 -4.53 -2.54 4.40
CA ILE A 127 -4.70 -3.69 3.53
C ILE A 127 -3.50 -3.73 2.60
N VAL A 128 -2.77 -4.84 2.60
CA VAL A 128 -1.58 -5.00 1.77
C VAL A 128 -1.89 -5.98 0.65
N ASP A 129 -1.85 -5.49 -0.58
CA ASP A 129 -1.97 -6.32 -1.77
C ASP A 129 -0.59 -6.92 -2.06
N CYS A 130 -0.39 -8.16 -1.64
CA CYS A 130 0.90 -8.83 -1.68
C CYS A 130 1.21 -9.43 -3.05
N MET A 131 2.50 -9.49 -3.39
CA MET A 131 2.94 -10.25 -4.56
C MET A 131 2.76 -11.75 -4.31
N SER A 132 2.61 -12.51 -5.39
CA SER A 132 2.34 -13.95 -5.31
C SER A 132 3.50 -14.73 -4.68
N LEU A 133 4.74 -14.29 -4.92
CA LEU A 133 5.92 -14.90 -4.32
C LEU A 133 6.29 -14.11 -3.06
N PRO A 134 6.23 -14.73 -1.86
CA PRO A 134 6.49 -14.00 -0.60
C PRO A 134 7.87 -13.34 -0.54
N ASP A 135 8.86 -13.91 -1.18
CA ASP A 135 10.23 -13.41 -1.17
C ASP A 135 10.52 -12.36 -2.25
N SER A 136 9.49 -11.93 -2.99
CA SER A 136 9.67 -10.95 -4.08
C SER A 136 10.19 -9.61 -3.59
N ASN A 137 9.73 -9.16 -2.42
CA ASN A 137 10.22 -7.93 -1.79
C ASN A 137 9.86 -7.92 -0.31
N PHE A 138 10.49 -6.99 0.43
CA PHE A 138 10.27 -6.88 1.86
C PHE A 138 8.87 -6.35 2.20
N LEU A 139 8.26 -5.54 1.33
CA LEU A 139 6.88 -5.09 1.57
C LEU A 139 5.91 -6.26 1.63
N THR A 140 6.11 -7.27 0.80
CA THR A 140 5.29 -8.49 0.82
C THR A 140 5.64 -9.39 2.01
N SER A 141 6.92 -9.72 2.19
CA SER A 141 7.32 -10.68 3.23
C SER A 141 7.02 -10.15 4.64
N VAL A 142 7.29 -8.88 4.88
CA VAL A 142 7.01 -8.26 6.19
C VAL A 142 5.50 -8.17 6.45
N ALA A 143 4.70 -7.86 5.41
CA ALA A 143 3.25 -7.82 5.56
C ALA A 143 2.70 -9.20 5.96
N LEU A 144 3.16 -10.26 5.31
CA LEU A 144 2.73 -11.62 5.63
C LEU A 144 3.13 -12.04 7.04
N GLU A 145 4.29 -11.60 7.51
CA GLU A 145 4.77 -11.88 8.86
C GLU A 145 3.99 -11.12 9.93
N LYS A 146 3.73 -9.82 9.70
CA LYS A 146 3.13 -8.92 10.70
C LYS A 146 1.60 -8.90 10.68
N ALA A 147 0.96 -9.36 9.61
CA ALA A 147 -0.49 -9.26 9.47
C ALA A 147 -1.23 -10.02 10.57
N GLU A 148 -2.25 -9.36 11.12
CA GLU A 148 -3.17 -10.00 12.06
C GLU A 148 -4.09 -10.99 11.35
N GLN A 149 -4.31 -10.76 10.04
CA GLN A 149 -5.14 -11.62 9.21
C GLN A 149 -4.54 -11.71 7.81
N VAL A 150 -4.42 -12.93 7.29
CA VAL A 150 -4.00 -13.18 5.91
C VAL A 150 -5.18 -13.78 5.18
N ILE A 151 -5.57 -13.16 4.07
CA ILE A 151 -6.68 -13.59 3.23
C ILE A 151 -6.11 -14.13 1.91
N ARG A 152 -6.57 -15.31 1.54
CA ARG A 152 -6.21 -15.94 0.27
C ARG A 152 -7.37 -15.95 -0.70
#